data_cad8e7ca65ff40a7d1f44d3dfc87bf59
#
_entry.id   cad8e7ca65ff40a7d1f44d3dfc87bf59
#
_cell.length_a   1.000
_cell.length_b   1.000
_cell.length_c   1.000
_cell.angle_alpha   90.00
_cell.angle_beta   90.00
_cell.angle_gamma   90.00
#
_symmetry.space_group_name_H-M   'P 1'
#
loop_
_entity.id
_entity.type
_entity.pdbx_description
1 polymer ?
#
loop_
_entity_poly.entity_id
_entity_poly.type
_entity_poly.pdbx_seq_one_letter_code
_entity_poly.pdbx_strand_id
1 'polypeptide(L)'
;MTSSDTSKPVVRIAQLDEIPPVACPCGQARRAFGDPDNTLATVHLTDISKDSRAHYHKRMTEIYIVLEGEGVLEADGKSYPLKPLTTVMIPPGCVHRAVGNLRIINVPMPPFDPADEFEV
;
A
#
# COMPACT_ATOMS: atom_id res chain seq x y z
N MET A 1 -4.52 30.83 16.18
CA MET A 1 -4.78 30.53 15.34
C MET A 1 -5.31 30.32 14.73
N THR A 2 -4.93 30.52 14.83
CA THR A 2 -5.86 30.15 14.41
C THR A 2 -6.07 29.55 13.24
N SER A 3 -7.03 28.96 13.20
CA SER A 3 -7.51 28.19 12.09
C SER A 3 -7.37 28.84 10.74
N SER A 4 -7.11 30.12 10.71
CA SER A 4 -6.89 30.82 9.46
C SER A 4 -5.75 30.22 8.66
N ASP A 5 -4.83 29.54 9.32
CA ASP A 5 -3.69 28.93 8.64
C ASP A 5 -4.04 27.63 7.95
N THR A 6 -5.25 27.11 8.17
CA THR A 6 -5.65 25.86 7.50
C THR A 6 -5.78 26.03 5.98
N SER A 7 -5.90 27.27 5.49
CA SER A 7 -5.95 27.54 4.07
C SER A 7 -4.58 27.44 3.40
N LYS A 8 -3.51 27.48 4.16
CA LYS A 8 -2.15 27.43 3.61
C LYS A 8 -1.71 26.00 3.40
N PRO A 9 -1.12 25.69 2.25
CA PRO A 9 -0.53 24.36 2.05
C PRO A 9 0.57 24.11 3.06
N VAL A 10 0.52 22.97 3.70
CA VAL A 10 1.52 22.55 4.69
C VAL A 10 2.09 21.22 4.27
N VAL A 11 3.40 21.13 4.22
CA VAL A 11 4.08 19.88 3.94
C VAL A 11 3.84 18.92 5.11
N ARG A 12 3.59 17.65 4.80
CA ARG A 12 3.53 16.57 5.78
C ARG A 12 4.70 15.65 5.54
N ILE A 13 5.34 15.24 6.63
CA ILE A 13 6.54 14.41 6.58
C ILE A 13 6.34 13.22 7.50
N ALA A 14 6.69 12.03 7.02
CA ALA A 14 6.67 10.83 7.82
C ALA A 14 7.94 10.04 7.57
N GLN A 15 8.48 9.43 8.64
CA GLN A 15 9.60 8.51 8.55
C GLN A 15 9.00 7.11 8.66
N LEU A 16 8.89 6.41 7.53
CA LEU A 16 8.13 5.17 7.46
C LEU A 16 8.66 4.08 8.38
N ASP A 17 9.98 3.98 8.49
CA ASP A 17 10.58 2.93 9.32
C ASP A 17 10.45 3.20 10.82
N GLU A 18 9.97 4.37 11.22
CA GLU A 18 9.69 4.71 12.62
C GLU A 18 8.21 4.54 12.98
N ILE A 19 7.36 4.23 12.02
CA ILE A 19 5.94 4.00 12.27
C ILE A 19 5.75 2.55 12.72
N PRO A 20 5.00 2.31 13.83
CA PRO A 20 4.74 0.92 14.26
C PRO A 20 4.01 0.14 13.17
N PRO A 21 4.43 -1.11 12.90
CA PRO A 21 3.78 -1.92 11.89
C PRO A 21 2.44 -2.46 12.36
N VAL A 22 1.53 -2.68 11.40
CA VAL A 22 0.25 -3.35 11.61
C VAL A 22 0.14 -4.51 10.64
N ALA A 23 -0.62 -5.54 11.02
CA ALA A 23 -0.85 -6.70 10.16
C ALA A 23 -1.75 -6.32 8.99
N CYS A 24 -1.49 -6.92 7.83
CA CYS A 24 -2.35 -6.80 6.65
C CYS A 24 -2.40 -8.17 5.95
N PRO A 25 -3.31 -8.38 4.98
CA PRO A 25 -3.31 -9.63 4.22
C PRO A 25 -1.98 -9.91 3.52
N CYS A 26 -1.22 -8.88 3.22
CA CYS A 26 0.09 -8.97 2.55
C CYS A 26 1.25 -9.29 3.48
N GLY A 27 1.11 -9.05 4.79
CA GLY A 27 2.18 -9.22 5.77
C GLY A 27 2.09 -8.16 6.85
N GLN A 28 3.01 -7.20 6.86
CA GLN A 28 3.00 -6.08 7.80
C GLN A 28 3.19 -4.77 7.05
N ALA A 29 2.46 -3.75 7.48
CA ALA A 29 2.50 -2.44 6.84
C ALA A 29 2.74 -1.33 7.86
N ARG A 30 3.56 -0.35 7.49
CA ARG A 30 3.78 0.89 8.24
C ARG A 30 3.16 2.01 7.41
N ARG A 31 2.10 2.64 7.93
CA ARG A 31 1.21 3.49 7.13
C ARG A 31 1.35 4.95 7.52
N ALA A 32 1.63 5.80 6.52
CA ALA A 32 1.74 7.25 6.69
C ALA A 32 0.54 7.96 6.10
N PHE A 33 0.23 9.12 6.66
CA PHE A 33 -0.78 10.06 6.15
C PHE A 33 -2.22 9.54 6.29
N GLY A 34 -2.47 8.78 7.37
CA GLY A 34 -3.81 8.26 7.65
C GLY A 34 -4.77 9.25 8.27
N ASP A 35 -4.48 10.55 8.26
CA ASP A 35 -5.33 11.56 8.87
C ASP A 35 -6.70 11.62 8.17
N PRO A 36 -7.80 11.79 8.92
CA PRO A 36 -9.13 11.80 8.31
C PRO A 36 -9.34 12.89 7.26
N ASP A 37 -8.60 13.99 7.33
CA ASP A 37 -8.70 15.08 6.37
C ASP A 37 -7.87 14.86 5.10
N ASN A 38 -7.07 13.81 5.04
CA ASN A 38 -6.36 13.44 3.83
C ASN A 38 -7.28 12.61 2.94
N THR A 39 -7.58 13.12 1.75
CA THR A 39 -8.47 12.45 0.80
C THR A 39 -7.74 11.97 -0.45
N LEU A 40 -6.41 12.09 -0.49
CA LEU A 40 -5.65 11.82 -1.70
C LEU A 40 -5.06 10.40 -1.73
N ALA A 41 -4.16 10.11 -0.79
CA ALA A 41 -3.42 8.85 -0.80
C ALA A 41 -2.74 8.63 0.53
N THR A 42 -2.53 7.36 0.89
CA THR A 42 -1.61 7.00 1.98
C THR A 42 -0.36 6.37 1.37
N VAL A 43 0.71 6.29 2.15
CA VAL A 43 1.97 5.68 1.71
C VAL A 43 2.36 4.65 2.76
N HIS A 44 2.59 3.42 2.32
CA HIS A 44 2.89 2.32 3.22
C HIS A 44 4.24 1.70 2.90
N LEU A 45 5.04 1.45 3.93
CA LEU A 45 6.18 0.55 3.82
C LEU A 45 5.69 -0.83 4.22
N THR A 46 5.70 -1.77 3.29
CA THR A 46 5.11 -3.08 3.51
C THR A 46 6.13 -4.18 3.35
N ASP A 47 6.21 -5.04 4.38
CA ASP A 47 7.00 -6.25 4.33
C ASP A 47 6.04 -7.39 3.97
N ILE A 48 6.22 -7.95 2.78
CA ILE A 48 5.39 -9.03 2.26
C ILE A 48 5.83 -10.33 2.94
N SER A 49 4.87 -11.08 3.45
CA SER A 49 5.15 -12.40 4.02
C SER A 49 4.82 -13.49 3.00
N LYS A 50 5.43 -14.66 3.20
CA LYS A 50 5.13 -15.81 2.35
C LYS A 50 3.69 -16.30 2.52
N ASP A 51 3.00 -15.87 3.57
CA ASP A 51 1.62 -16.23 3.85
C ASP A 51 0.63 -15.19 3.37
N SER A 52 1.05 -14.30 2.46
CA SER A 52 0.18 -13.27 1.93
C SER A 52 -1.07 -13.89 1.29
N ARG A 53 -2.19 -13.20 1.45
CA ARG A 53 -3.50 -13.70 1.01
C ARG A 53 -4.00 -12.90 -0.19
N ALA A 54 -4.63 -13.60 -1.13
CA ALA A 54 -5.23 -12.96 -2.29
C ALA A 54 -6.41 -12.07 -1.85
N HIS A 55 -6.48 -10.88 -2.41
CA HIS A 55 -7.53 -9.93 -2.07
C HIS A 55 -7.71 -8.93 -3.21
N TYR A 56 -8.75 -8.10 -3.10
CA TYR A 56 -9.02 -7.03 -4.05
C TYR A 56 -9.65 -5.85 -3.34
N HIS A 57 -9.67 -4.73 -4.03
CA HIS A 57 -10.30 -3.50 -3.57
C HIS A 57 -11.35 -3.06 -4.59
N LYS A 58 -12.43 -2.43 -4.12
CA LYS A 58 -13.49 -1.96 -5.03
C LYS A 58 -13.27 -0.52 -5.46
N ARG A 59 -12.60 0.28 -4.64
CA ARG A 59 -12.39 1.71 -4.91
C ARG A 59 -10.94 2.10 -5.05
N MET A 60 -10.06 1.49 -4.27
CA MET A 60 -8.64 1.85 -4.26
C MET A 60 -7.91 1.33 -5.50
N THR A 61 -7.07 2.19 -6.06
CA THR A 61 -5.96 1.81 -6.93
C THR A 61 -4.72 1.76 -6.06
N GLU A 62 -3.87 0.78 -6.27
CA GLU A 62 -2.61 0.69 -5.52
C GLU A 62 -1.43 0.77 -6.47
N ILE A 63 -0.38 1.47 -6.05
CA ILE A 63 0.90 1.45 -6.74
C ILE A 63 1.90 0.77 -5.83
N TYR A 64 2.56 -0.28 -6.32
CA TYR A 64 3.65 -0.94 -5.62
C TYR A 64 4.97 -0.54 -6.25
N ILE A 65 5.95 -0.26 -5.41
CA ILE A 65 7.34 -0.07 -5.84
C ILE A 65 8.18 -1.03 -5.01
N VAL A 66 8.82 -1.99 -5.66
CA VAL A 66 9.67 -2.96 -4.96
C VAL A 66 10.96 -2.29 -4.54
N LEU A 67 11.29 -2.36 -3.25
CA LEU A 67 12.53 -1.82 -2.71
C LEU A 67 13.59 -2.90 -2.58
N GLU A 68 13.23 -4.07 -2.05
CA GLU A 68 14.16 -5.14 -1.73
C GLU A 68 13.51 -6.48 -1.99
N GLY A 69 14.32 -7.46 -2.32
CA GLY A 69 13.88 -8.83 -2.47
C GLY A 69 13.41 -9.17 -3.87
N GLU A 70 12.93 -10.40 -4.01
CA GLU A 70 12.42 -10.92 -5.28
C GLU A 70 11.20 -11.80 -5.01
N GLY A 71 10.30 -11.85 -5.97
CA GLY A 71 9.11 -12.66 -5.87
C GLY A 71 8.27 -12.54 -7.12
N VAL A 72 6.97 -12.78 -6.96
CA VAL A 72 6.02 -12.65 -8.05
C VAL A 72 4.76 -11.93 -7.56
N LEU A 73 4.11 -11.22 -8.47
CA LEU A 73 2.75 -10.75 -8.27
C LEU A 73 1.84 -11.69 -9.03
N GLU A 74 0.90 -12.29 -8.31
CA GLU A 74 -0.20 -13.04 -8.90
C GLU A 74 -1.37 -12.07 -9.04
N ALA A 75 -1.85 -11.89 -10.25
CA ALA A 75 -2.93 -10.93 -10.52
C ALA A 75 -3.85 -11.51 -11.59
N ASP A 76 -5.11 -11.72 -11.22
CA ASP A 76 -6.15 -12.27 -12.13
C ASP A 76 -5.68 -13.53 -12.85
N GLY A 77 -5.04 -14.44 -12.11
CA GLY A 77 -4.60 -15.73 -12.64
C GLY A 77 -3.29 -15.72 -13.43
N LYS A 78 -2.62 -14.59 -13.48
CA LYS A 78 -1.30 -14.45 -14.14
C LYS A 78 -0.24 -14.17 -13.09
N SER A 79 1.02 -14.50 -13.40
CA SER A 79 2.16 -14.25 -12.53
C SER A 79 3.15 -13.32 -13.22
N TYR A 80 3.60 -12.32 -12.49
CA TYR A 80 4.54 -11.32 -12.97
C TYR A 80 5.75 -11.27 -12.04
N PRO A 81 6.98 -11.32 -12.55
CA PRO A 81 8.16 -11.28 -11.70
C PRO A 81 8.31 -9.91 -11.04
N LEU A 82 8.76 -9.92 -9.79
CA LEU A 82 9.04 -8.72 -9.01
C LEU A 82 10.49 -8.73 -8.57
N LYS A 83 11.20 -7.62 -8.81
CA LYS A 83 12.55 -7.39 -8.36
C LYS A 83 12.68 -5.91 -7.99
N PRO A 84 13.79 -5.50 -7.35
CA PRO A 84 13.93 -4.08 -6.96
C PRO A 84 13.67 -3.14 -8.14
N LEU A 85 12.88 -2.10 -7.85
CA LEU A 85 12.41 -1.04 -8.75
C LEU A 85 11.31 -1.47 -9.72
N THR A 86 10.88 -2.73 -9.73
CA THR A 86 9.64 -3.07 -10.43
C THR A 86 8.49 -2.28 -9.82
N THR A 87 7.72 -1.63 -10.68
CA THR A 87 6.60 -0.79 -10.26
C THR A 87 5.33 -1.33 -10.88
N VAL A 88 4.29 -1.47 -10.07
CA VAL A 88 3.03 -2.10 -10.47
C VAL A 88 1.88 -1.16 -10.15
N MET A 89 0.92 -1.06 -11.06
CA MET A 89 -0.33 -0.36 -10.79
C MET A 89 -1.46 -1.37 -10.80
N ILE A 90 -2.18 -1.48 -9.69
CA ILE A 90 -3.26 -2.44 -9.50
C ILE A 90 -4.58 -1.69 -9.44
N PRO A 91 -5.42 -1.83 -10.48
CA PRO A 91 -6.70 -1.13 -10.50
C PRO A 91 -7.73 -1.79 -9.57
N PRO A 92 -8.82 -1.08 -9.25
CA PRO A 92 -9.90 -1.68 -8.48
C PRO A 92 -10.44 -2.95 -9.15
N GLY A 93 -10.83 -3.91 -8.33
CA GLY A 93 -11.40 -5.16 -8.81
C GLY A 93 -10.40 -6.24 -9.18
N CYS A 94 -9.12 -5.91 -9.26
CA CYS A 94 -8.08 -6.89 -9.61
C CYS A 94 -7.75 -7.73 -8.38
N VAL A 95 -7.99 -9.03 -8.45
CA VAL A 95 -7.61 -9.97 -7.40
C VAL A 95 -6.10 -10.21 -7.50
N HIS A 96 -5.38 -9.94 -6.43
CA HIS A 96 -3.92 -9.99 -6.48
C HIS A 96 -3.32 -10.46 -5.16
N ARG A 97 -2.08 -10.92 -5.26
CA ARG A 97 -1.26 -11.32 -4.12
C ARG A 97 0.21 -11.20 -4.52
N ALA A 98 1.00 -10.49 -3.72
CA ALA A 98 2.46 -10.50 -3.88
C ALA A 98 3.02 -11.63 -3.03
N VAL A 99 3.88 -12.44 -3.61
CA VAL A 99 4.45 -13.63 -2.98
C VAL A 99 5.97 -13.56 -3.07
N GLY A 100 6.62 -13.83 -1.97
CA GLY A 100 8.08 -13.85 -1.89
C GLY A 100 8.58 -13.04 -0.70
N ASN A 101 9.88 -12.95 -0.58
CA ASN A 101 10.53 -12.16 0.45
C ASN A 101 10.78 -10.76 -0.11
N LEU A 102 9.82 -9.87 0.11
CA LEU A 102 9.77 -8.55 -0.54
C LEU A 102 9.54 -7.44 0.47
N ARG A 103 10.16 -6.31 0.22
CA ARG A 103 9.82 -5.05 0.88
C ARG A 103 9.42 -4.07 -0.21
N ILE A 104 8.24 -3.48 -0.06
CA ILE A 104 7.68 -2.58 -1.08
C ILE A 104 7.19 -1.28 -0.46
N ILE A 105 7.11 -0.24 -1.30
CA ILE A 105 6.26 0.91 -1.02
C ILE A 105 4.93 0.62 -1.70
N ASN A 106 3.84 0.82 -0.96
CA ASN A 106 2.48 0.73 -1.48
C ASN A 106 1.81 2.08 -1.32
N VAL A 107 1.19 2.57 -2.39
CA VAL A 107 0.48 3.85 -2.38
C VAL A 107 -0.98 3.62 -2.78
N PRO A 108 -1.87 3.42 -1.79
CA PRO A 108 -3.31 3.36 -2.06
C PRO A 108 -3.89 4.75 -2.36
N MET A 109 -4.75 4.81 -3.37
CA MET A 109 -5.48 6.02 -3.77
C MET A 109 -6.93 5.66 -4.11
N PRO A 110 -7.95 6.24 -3.41
CA PRO A 110 -7.87 7.15 -2.26
C PRO A 110 -7.16 6.51 -1.06
N PRO A 111 -7.04 7.22 0.07
CA PRO A 111 -6.32 6.70 1.24
C PRO A 111 -6.82 5.32 1.65
N PHE A 112 -5.91 4.51 2.17
CA PHE A 112 -6.23 3.15 2.58
C PHE A 112 -7.45 3.13 3.51
N ASP A 113 -8.39 2.25 3.20
CA ASP A 113 -9.59 2.01 3.98
C ASP A 113 -9.73 0.50 4.16
N PRO A 114 -9.60 -0.02 5.40
CA PRO A 114 -9.71 -1.46 5.62
C PRO A 114 -11.09 -2.01 5.24
N ALA A 115 -12.12 -1.17 5.20
CA ALA A 115 -13.45 -1.60 4.77
C ALA A 115 -13.52 -1.87 3.26
N ASP A 116 -12.52 -1.43 2.50
CA ASP A 116 -12.42 -1.66 1.06
C ASP A 116 -11.38 -2.75 0.74
N GLU A 117 -11.20 -3.71 1.62
CA GLU A 117 -10.25 -4.80 1.43
C GLU A 117 -11.00 -6.12 1.59
N PHE A 118 -11.05 -6.91 0.51
CA PHE A 118 -11.85 -8.13 0.44
C PHE A 118 -10.95 -9.32 0.13
N GLU A 119 -10.91 -10.29 1.03
CA GLU A 119 -10.17 -11.52 0.80
C GLU A 119 -10.98 -12.48 -0.07
N VAL A 120 -10.27 -13.32 -0.79
CA VAL A 120 -10.86 -14.28 -1.72
C VAL A 120 -10.70 -15.69 -1.19
#